data_0bc2059b929fef83fce705aa851d09b7
#
_entry.id   0bc2059b929fef83fce705aa851d09b7
#
_cell.length_a   1.000
_cell.length_b   1.000
_cell.length_c   1.000
_cell.angle_alpha   90.00
_cell.angle_beta   90.00
_cell.angle_gamma   90.00
#
_symmetry.space_group_name_H-M   'P 1'
#
loop_
_entity.id
_entity.type
_entity.pdbx_description
1 polymer ?
#
loop_
_entity_poly.entity_id
_entity_poly.type
_entity_poly.pdbx_seq_one_letter_code
_entity_poly.pdbx_strand_id
1 'polypeptide(L)'
;MWQTNLITLYCAVCDHHSPIEAMMQRQSNNFCPQFSDEECITVYLWGISQRRFEQKTIYSYTKNHLLEWFPKLPSYQAFSDRLNRLAPAFLALAEHWLSMIGVDLQEQLDYIVDSCPIILAKGPRSGHAKVASELCEKSYNSSRNEWYYGIKLHAVVARKPGHLPVPLSLLASGAAQHDLPAAKQIMEGHISLRPGRLYADKAYIDADWKESLKKNHALELLTPRKKRKDDVLISGDTFSTFVSSFRQPIECFFNWLNRLTNIQSASMVRSLSGLLLHVFGRIAAALAALLFNP
;
A
#
# COMPACT_ATOMS: atom_id res chain seq x y z
N MET A 1 -5.79 22.87 16.47
CA MET A 1 -6.28 21.72 15.69
C MET A 1 -5.15 20.99 14.94
N TRP A 2 -4.37 21.60 14.02
CA TRP A 2 -3.27 20.90 13.33
C TRP A 2 -2.13 20.48 14.27
N GLN A 3 -1.80 21.27 15.29
CA GLN A 3 -0.79 20.93 16.29
C GLN A 3 -1.14 19.65 17.05
N THR A 4 -2.40 19.52 17.46
CA THR A 4 -2.90 18.30 18.13
C THR A 4 -2.69 17.08 17.25
N ASN A 5 -3.02 17.17 15.95
CA ASN A 5 -2.85 16.08 15.00
C ASN A 5 -1.37 15.71 14.81
N LEU A 6 -0.47 16.71 14.74
CA LEU A 6 0.97 16.46 14.66
C LEU A 6 1.50 15.75 15.92
N ILE A 7 1.06 16.20 17.11
CA ILE A 7 1.42 15.58 18.40
C ILE A 7 0.89 14.14 18.45
N THR A 8 -0.39 13.91 18.10
CA THR A 8 -0.98 12.57 18.07
C THR A 8 -0.19 11.64 17.14
N LEU A 9 0.18 12.12 15.96
CA LEU A 9 0.98 11.34 15.02
C LEU A 9 2.38 11.03 15.59
N TYR A 10 3.05 12.00 16.21
CA TYR A 10 4.34 11.80 16.84
C TYR A 10 4.26 10.77 17.97
N CYS A 11 3.28 10.89 18.86
CA CYS A 11 3.06 9.90 19.94
C CYS A 11 2.80 8.50 19.38
N ALA A 12 1.96 8.38 18.34
CA ALA A 12 1.68 7.10 17.71
C ALA A 12 2.92 6.46 17.05
N VAL A 13 3.85 7.27 16.55
CA VAL A 13 5.15 6.79 16.05
C VAL A 13 6.02 6.33 17.24
N CYS A 14 6.08 7.11 18.32
CA CYS A 14 6.89 6.80 19.50
C CYS A 14 6.41 5.53 20.24
N ASP A 15 5.11 5.27 20.28
CA ASP A 15 4.54 4.07 20.92
C ASP A 15 5.05 2.77 20.29
N HIS A 16 5.58 2.84 19.06
CA HIS A 16 6.16 1.72 18.32
C HIS A 16 7.67 1.82 18.13
N HIS A 17 8.33 2.70 18.88
CA HIS A 17 9.77 2.90 18.75
C HIS A 17 10.56 1.61 18.98
N SER A 18 10.26 0.84 20.02
CA SER A 18 11.01 -0.36 20.38
C SER A 18 11.01 -1.46 19.30
N PRO A 19 9.88 -1.87 18.69
CA PRO A 19 9.87 -2.77 17.55
C PRO A 19 10.57 -2.19 16.32
N ILE A 20 10.40 -0.91 16.06
CA ILE A 20 11.03 -0.21 14.94
C ILE A 20 12.55 -0.17 15.11
N GLU A 21 13.06 0.14 16.31
CA GLU A 21 14.51 0.13 16.59
C GLU A 21 15.15 -1.24 16.39
N ALA A 22 14.49 -2.30 16.82
CA ALA A 22 15.01 -3.67 16.65
C ALA A 22 15.15 -4.05 15.16
N MET A 23 14.32 -3.47 14.29
CA MET A 23 14.35 -3.69 12.85
C MET A 23 15.25 -2.68 12.09
N MET A 24 15.59 -1.59 12.73
CA MET A 24 16.47 -0.58 12.16
C MET A 24 17.93 -1.01 12.28
N GLN A 25 18.42 -1.64 11.24
CA GLN A 25 19.88 -1.77 11.07
C GLN A 25 20.45 -0.40 10.67
N ARG A 26 20.62 0.49 11.65
CA ARG A 26 21.34 1.73 11.40
C ARG A 26 22.79 1.40 11.03
N GLN A 27 23.13 1.55 9.78
CA GLN A 27 24.52 1.56 9.35
C GLN A 27 25.18 2.91 9.72
N SER A 28 25.03 3.34 10.96
CA SER A 28 25.55 4.62 11.45
C SER A 28 26.10 4.44 12.86
N ASN A 29 27.31 4.96 13.09
CA ASN A 29 27.94 4.99 14.41
C ASN A 29 27.27 5.97 15.38
N ASN A 30 26.28 6.75 14.94
CA ASN A 30 25.58 7.72 15.79
C ASN A 30 24.33 7.05 16.40
N PHE A 31 24.43 6.64 17.66
CA PHE A 31 23.35 6.00 18.41
C PHE A 31 22.26 6.98 18.89
N CYS A 32 22.61 8.23 19.13
CA CYS A 32 21.69 9.25 19.65
C CYS A 32 21.74 10.51 18.78
N PRO A 33 21.12 10.50 17.59
CA PRO A 33 21.07 11.70 16.76
C PRO A 33 20.20 12.76 17.44
N GLN A 34 20.61 14.04 17.35
CA GLN A 34 19.84 15.15 17.92
C GLN A 34 18.44 15.31 17.29
N PHE A 35 18.31 14.97 16.03
CA PHE A 35 17.02 14.81 15.33
C PHE A 35 16.74 13.32 15.28
N SER A 36 15.72 12.86 16.00
CA SER A 36 15.47 11.43 16.19
C SER A 36 14.87 10.77 14.94
N ASP A 37 14.79 9.43 14.93
CA ASP A 37 14.16 8.72 13.83
C ASP A 37 12.63 8.89 13.86
N GLU A 38 12.04 8.99 15.06
CA GLU A 38 10.62 9.27 15.25
C GLU A 38 10.27 10.65 14.71
N GLU A 39 11.11 11.65 14.95
CA GLU A 39 10.94 12.98 14.34
C GLU A 39 11.03 12.90 12.81
N CYS A 40 11.98 12.13 12.29
CA CYS A 40 12.15 11.94 10.85
C CYS A 40 10.93 11.25 10.20
N ILE A 41 10.43 10.17 10.81
CA ILE A 41 9.23 9.45 10.38
C ILE A 41 8.00 10.37 10.47
N THR A 42 7.83 11.07 11.59
CA THR A 42 6.69 11.97 11.81
C THR A 42 6.66 13.10 10.78
N VAL A 43 7.81 13.75 10.52
CA VAL A 43 7.92 14.81 9.49
C VAL A 43 7.51 14.28 8.12
N TYR A 44 7.94 13.07 7.77
CA TYR A 44 7.56 12.47 6.49
C TYR A 44 6.07 12.16 6.41
N LEU A 45 5.50 11.48 7.40
CA LEU A 45 4.09 11.12 7.45
C LEU A 45 3.19 12.36 7.46
N TRP A 46 3.56 13.36 8.28
CA TRP A 46 2.88 14.65 8.30
C TRP A 46 2.91 15.35 6.94
N GLY A 47 4.08 15.37 6.27
CA GLY A 47 4.20 15.94 4.94
C GLY A 47 3.26 15.27 3.93
N ILE A 48 3.17 13.94 3.94
CA ILE A 48 2.24 13.20 3.07
C ILE A 48 0.77 13.54 3.41
N SER A 49 0.39 13.60 4.69
CA SER A 49 -0.98 13.97 5.10
C SER A 49 -1.36 15.38 4.62
N GLN A 50 -0.37 16.28 4.55
CA GLN A 50 -0.52 17.63 3.99
C GLN A 50 -0.39 17.67 2.45
N ARG A 51 -0.47 16.50 1.78
CA ARG A 51 -0.37 16.33 0.31
C ARG A 51 0.93 16.85 -0.30
N ARG A 52 2.02 16.79 0.45
CA ARG A 52 3.37 17.04 -0.06
C ARG A 52 4.03 15.70 -0.37
N PHE A 53 4.20 15.41 -1.65
CA PHE A 53 4.57 14.06 -2.07
C PHE A 53 6.07 13.89 -2.38
N GLU A 54 6.83 14.96 -2.39
CA GLU A 54 8.26 14.94 -2.64
C GLU A 54 9.04 15.21 -1.34
N GLN A 55 10.08 14.44 -1.08
CA GLN A 55 10.94 14.64 0.11
C GLN A 55 11.45 16.08 0.24
N LYS A 56 11.81 16.72 -0.90
CA LYS A 56 12.29 18.09 -0.93
C LYS A 56 11.22 19.09 -0.49
N THR A 57 9.97 18.89 -0.94
CA THR A 57 8.86 19.77 -0.55
C THR A 57 8.47 19.57 0.91
N ILE A 58 8.51 18.32 1.42
CA ILE A 58 8.33 18.02 2.84
C ILE A 58 9.39 18.71 3.68
N TYR A 59 10.67 18.55 3.34
CA TYR A 59 11.77 19.17 4.03
C TYR A 59 11.67 20.70 4.05
N SER A 60 11.42 21.31 2.89
CA SER A 60 11.30 22.77 2.78
C SER A 60 10.14 23.31 3.60
N TYR A 61 9.01 22.61 3.61
CA TYR A 61 7.88 22.98 4.44
C TYR A 61 8.21 22.90 5.94
N THR A 62 8.83 21.82 6.37
CA THR A 62 9.24 21.64 7.77
C THR A 62 10.22 22.73 8.19
N LYS A 63 11.22 23.02 7.36
CA LYS A 63 12.20 24.08 7.61
C LYS A 63 11.56 25.46 7.74
N ASN A 64 10.54 25.75 6.92
CA ASN A 64 9.95 27.10 6.87
C ASN A 64 8.80 27.30 7.88
N HIS A 65 8.12 26.23 8.31
CA HIS A 65 6.88 26.34 9.09
C HIS A 65 6.85 25.52 10.38
N LEU A 66 7.77 24.56 10.54
CA LEU A 66 7.75 23.65 11.69
C LEU A 66 9.10 23.60 12.43
N LEU A 67 10.00 24.57 12.19
CA LEU A 67 11.33 24.55 12.80
C LEU A 67 11.29 24.70 14.33
N GLU A 68 10.28 25.38 14.88
CA GLU A 68 10.05 25.47 16.32
C GLU A 68 9.72 24.10 16.94
N TRP A 69 9.07 23.23 16.20
CA TRP A 69 8.72 21.85 16.60
C TRP A 69 9.87 20.88 16.39
N PHE A 70 10.71 21.13 15.37
CA PHE A 70 11.83 20.30 14.97
C PHE A 70 13.12 21.13 14.90
N PRO A 71 13.62 21.69 16.03
CA PRO A 71 14.72 22.66 16.03
C PRO A 71 16.06 22.07 15.61
N LYS A 72 16.18 20.73 15.61
CA LYS A 72 17.39 20.00 15.23
C LYS A 72 17.30 19.38 13.83
N LEU A 73 16.38 19.87 12.98
CA LEU A 73 16.24 19.41 11.62
C LEU A 73 17.61 19.44 10.89
N PRO A 74 18.12 18.30 10.37
CA PRO A 74 19.43 18.21 9.74
C PRO A 74 19.42 18.84 8.33
N SER A 75 20.53 18.79 7.62
CA SER A 75 20.56 19.15 6.19
C SER A 75 19.61 18.26 5.37
N TYR A 76 19.15 18.78 4.23
CA TYR A 76 18.27 18.00 3.33
C TYR A 76 18.88 16.66 2.92
N GLN A 77 20.18 16.62 2.63
CA GLN A 77 20.86 15.38 2.26
C GLN A 77 20.79 14.35 3.39
N ALA A 78 21.15 14.76 4.61
CA ALA A 78 21.12 13.87 5.78
C ALA A 78 19.69 13.39 6.10
N PHE A 79 18.69 14.27 5.95
CA PHE A 79 17.27 13.92 6.10
C PHE A 79 16.84 12.88 5.06
N SER A 80 17.14 13.12 3.77
CA SER A 80 16.79 12.21 2.67
C SER A 80 17.47 10.84 2.79
N ASP A 81 18.77 10.83 3.11
CA ASP A 81 19.54 9.59 3.31
C ASP A 81 18.99 8.78 4.48
N ARG A 82 18.63 9.46 5.58
CA ARG A 82 18.02 8.81 6.73
C ARG A 82 16.65 8.23 6.39
N LEU A 83 15.77 8.96 5.71
CA LEU A 83 14.46 8.46 5.28
C LEU A 83 14.59 7.18 4.45
N ASN A 84 15.53 7.13 3.51
CA ASN A 84 15.75 5.94 2.70
C ASN A 84 16.21 4.73 3.54
N ARG A 85 17.02 4.95 4.59
CA ARG A 85 17.43 3.90 5.53
C ARG A 85 16.30 3.42 6.42
N LEU A 86 15.33 4.30 6.71
CA LEU A 86 14.16 4.00 7.53
C LEU A 86 13.04 3.26 6.77
N ALA A 87 13.22 2.90 5.50
CA ALA A 87 12.22 2.16 4.74
C ALA A 87 11.73 0.88 5.47
N PRO A 88 12.57 0.05 6.12
CA PRO A 88 12.10 -1.09 6.91
C PRO A 88 11.25 -0.67 8.13
N ALA A 89 11.56 0.45 8.77
CA ALA A 89 10.77 0.99 9.88
C ALA A 89 9.36 1.40 9.43
N PHE A 90 9.24 2.01 8.25
CA PHE A 90 7.93 2.31 7.67
C PHE A 90 7.11 1.06 7.34
N LEU A 91 7.77 -0.04 6.90
CA LEU A 91 7.10 -1.32 6.70
C LEU A 91 6.54 -1.84 8.04
N ALA A 92 7.38 -1.93 9.08
CA ALA A 92 6.97 -2.40 10.40
C ALA A 92 5.83 -1.58 10.99
N LEU A 93 5.90 -0.24 10.83
CA LEU A 93 4.86 0.68 11.27
C LEU A 93 3.55 0.46 10.49
N ALA A 94 3.64 0.26 9.18
CA ALA A 94 2.47 -0.03 8.35
C ALA A 94 1.81 -1.36 8.73
N GLU A 95 2.59 -2.42 8.93
CA GLU A 95 2.09 -3.74 9.37
C GLU A 95 1.41 -3.65 10.75
N HIS A 96 2.03 -2.94 11.69
CA HIS A 96 1.44 -2.75 13.00
C HIS A 96 0.13 -1.96 12.93
N TRP A 97 0.09 -0.82 12.26
CA TRP A 97 -1.13 -0.02 12.12
C TRP A 97 -2.22 -0.76 11.32
N LEU A 98 -1.84 -1.58 10.36
CA LEU A 98 -2.77 -2.45 9.66
C LEU A 98 -3.44 -3.45 10.62
N SER A 99 -2.67 -4.02 11.56
CA SER A 99 -3.19 -4.93 12.57
C SER A 99 -4.13 -4.26 13.59
N MET A 100 -3.99 -2.94 13.80
CA MET A 100 -4.89 -2.16 14.66
C MET A 100 -6.24 -1.85 14.02
N ILE A 101 -6.32 -1.90 12.69
CA ILE A 101 -7.57 -1.64 11.97
C ILE A 101 -8.50 -2.82 12.21
N GLY A 102 -9.34 -2.71 13.24
CA GLY A 102 -10.36 -3.71 13.55
C GLY A 102 -11.47 -3.73 12.51
N VAL A 103 -11.79 -4.91 12.01
CA VAL A 103 -13.08 -5.14 11.35
C VAL A 103 -14.03 -5.63 12.42
N ASP A 104 -15.19 -5.01 12.55
CA ASP A 104 -16.24 -5.52 13.43
C ASP A 104 -16.68 -6.90 12.91
N LEU A 105 -16.28 -7.92 13.65
CA LEU A 105 -16.19 -9.29 13.14
C LEU A 105 -17.44 -10.11 13.49
N GLN A 106 -18.58 -9.48 13.73
CA GLN A 106 -19.79 -10.21 14.18
C GLN A 106 -20.58 -10.85 13.02
N GLU A 107 -20.30 -10.49 11.75
CA GLU A 107 -21.04 -10.98 10.59
C GLU A 107 -20.16 -11.73 9.58
N GLN A 108 -20.81 -12.50 8.69
CA GLN A 108 -20.16 -13.09 7.52
C GLN A 108 -19.61 -11.99 6.62
N LEU A 109 -18.30 -12.01 6.34
CA LEU A 109 -17.64 -10.91 5.65
C LEU A 109 -17.49 -11.19 4.15
N ASP A 110 -17.67 -10.13 3.37
CA ASP A 110 -17.31 -10.07 1.96
C ASP A 110 -15.92 -9.45 1.83
N TYR A 111 -15.01 -10.19 1.22
CA TYR A 111 -13.64 -9.73 0.94
C TYR A 111 -13.46 -9.45 -0.53
N ILE A 112 -12.55 -8.56 -0.86
CA ILE A 112 -12.19 -8.24 -2.23
C ILE A 112 -10.68 -8.30 -2.36
N VAL A 113 -10.18 -8.94 -3.43
CA VAL A 113 -8.76 -8.94 -3.80
C VAL A 113 -8.58 -8.31 -5.17
N ASP A 114 -7.61 -7.41 -5.28
CA ASP A 114 -7.21 -6.80 -6.55
C ASP A 114 -5.81 -6.19 -6.42
N SER A 115 -5.28 -5.67 -7.54
CA SER A 115 -3.98 -4.99 -7.59
C SER A 115 -4.05 -3.63 -8.27
N CYS A 116 -3.14 -2.74 -7.93
CA CYS A 116 -2.94 -1.50 -8.65
C CYS A 116 -1.46 -1.27 -8.98
N PRO A 117 -1.14 -0.63 -10.12
CA PRO A 117 0.23 -0.34 -10.51
C PRO A 117 0.81 0.84 -9.71
N ILE A 118 2.10 0.72 -9.34
CA ILE A 118 2.95 1.80 -8.85
C ILE A 118 4.02 2.03 -9.92
N ILE A 119 3.99 3.19 -10.56
CA ILE A 119 4.65 3.45 -11.83
C ILE A 119 5.87 4.35 -11.65
N LEU A 120 7.05 3.85 -12.05
CA LEU A 120 8.31 4.60 -12.08
C LEU A 120 8.54 5.26 -13.44
N ALA A 121 8.20 4.56 -14.53
CA ALA A 121 8.31 5.09 -15.87
C ALA A 121 7.17 4.61 -16.78
N LYS A 122 6.77 5.44 -17.74
CA LYS A 122 5.67 5.20 -18.68
C LYS A 122 6.11 5.24 -20.12
N GLY A 123 5.35 4.58 -20.99
CA GLY A 123 5.51 4.62 -22.45
C GLY A 123 6.93 4.25 -22.90
N PRO A 124 7.57 5.01 -23.80
CA PRO A 124 8.92 4.68 -24.32
C PRO A 124 9.99 4.58 -23.24
N ARG A 125 9.87 5.36 -22.14
CA ARG A 125 10.83 5.33 -21.02
C ARG A 125 10.78 4.03 -20.26
N SER A 126 9.67 3.29 -20.28
CA SER A 126 9.54 2.00 -19.59
C SER A 126 10.48 0.93 -20.13
N GLY A 127 10.89 1.03 -21.40
CA GLY A 127 11.81 0.08 -22.06
C GLY A 127 13.27 0.22 -21.62
N HIS A 128 13.65 1.37 -21.08
CA HIS A 128 15.03 1.69 -20.71
C HIS A 128 15.23 1.92 -19.21
N ALA A 129 14.14 1.88 -18.43
CA ALA A 129 14.20 2.09 -16.98
C ALA A 129 14.90 0.91 -16.30
N LYS A 130 15.80 1.22 -15.34
CA LYS A 130 16.59 0.23 -14.57
C LYS A 130 16.59 0.53 -13.07
N VAL A 131 15.84 1.54 -12.62
CA VAL A 131 15.80 1.92 -11.21
C VAL A 131 15.13 0.82 -10.41
N ALA A 132 15.76 0.37 -9.32
CA ALA A 132 15.25 -0.69 -8.45
C ALA A 132 14.90 -1.97 -9.22
N SER A 133 15.79 -2.39 -10.14
CA SER A 133 15.61 -3.57 -11.01
C SER A 133 15.49 -4.88 -10.25
N GLU A 134 15.84 -4.90 -8.97
CA GLU A 134 15.67 -6.03 -8.05
C GLU A 134 14.19 -6.34 -7.78
N LEU A 135 13.30 -5.36 -7.95
CA LEU A 135 11.87 -5.49 -7.70
C LEU A 135 11.01 -4.97 -8.87
N CYS A 136 11.51 -3.96 -9.60
CA CYS A 136 10.75 -3.33 -10.66
C CYS A 136 10.86 -4.09 -11.97
N GLU A 137 9.72 -4.22 -12.66
CA GLU A 137 9.62 -4.90 -13.93
C GLU A 137 8.79 -4.09 -14.93
N LYS A 138 8.94 -4.43 -16.22
CA LYS A 138 8.09 -3.88 -17.29
C LYS A 138 6.81 -4.69 -17.41
N SER A 139 5.67 -4.00 -17.46
CA SER A 139 4.35 -4.61 -17.62
C SER A 139 3.43 -3.75 -18.47
N TYR A 140 2.31 -4.31 -18.87
CA TYR A 140 1.29 -3.63 -19.66
C TYR A 140 0.03 -3.41 -18.83
N ASN A 141 -0.41 -2.17 -18.76
CA ASN A 141 -1.67 -1.82 -18.12
C ASN A 141 -2.79 -1.80 -19.16
N SER A 142 -3.61 -2.84 -19.19
CA SER A 142 -4.70 -3.00 -20.16
C SER A 142 -5.80 -1.93 -20.01
N SER A 143 -6.09 -1.49 -18.80
CA SER A 143 -7.11 -0.47 -18.53
C SER A 143 -6.72 0.91 -19.08
N ARG A 144 -5.41 1.20 -19.14
CA ARG A 144 -4.87 2.47 -19.66
C ARG A 144 -4.25 2.35 -21.05
N ASN A 145 -4.20 1.12 -21.59
CA ASN A 145 -3.55 0.81 -22.88
C ASN A 145 -2.10 1.34 -22.94
N GLU A 146 -1.31 1.14 -21.87
CA GLU A 146 0.00 1.75 -21.67
C GLU A 146 1.02 0.78 -21.11
N TRP A 147 2.23 0.75 -21.70
CA TRP A 147 3.38 0.09 -21.10
C TRP A 147 3.94 0.92 -19.94
N TYR A 148 4.27 0.26 -18.84
CA TYR A 148 4.91 0.90 -17.70
C TYR A 148 6.05 0.03 -17.12
N TYR A 149 6.93 0.66 -16.37
CA TYR A 149 7.95 0.04 -15.55
C TYR A 149 7.69 0.40 -14.09
N GLY A 150 7.67 -0.59 -13.24
CA GLY A 150 7.37 -0.39 -11.81
C GLY A 150 7.05 -1.69 -11.09
N ILE A 151 6.14 -1.58 -10.14
CA ILE A 151 5.65 -2.68 -9.30
C ILE A 151 4.13 -2.68 -9.26
N LYS A 152 3.54 -3.71 -8.65
CA LYS A 152 2.12 -3.77 -8.28
C LYS A 152 1.96 -3.77 -6.77
N LEU A 153 0.93 -3.09 -6.30
CA LEU A 153 0.42 -3.22 -4.94
C LEU A 153 -0.84 -4.07 -4.98
N HIS A 154 -0.79 -5.24 -4.36
CA HIS A 154 -1.93 -6.13 -4.17
C HIS A 154 -2.58 -5.81 -2.83
N ALA A 155 -3.89 -5.84 -2.77
CA ALA A 155 -4.66 -5.61 -1.56
C ALA A 155 -5.76 -6.66 -1.37
N VAL A 156 -5.92 -7.10 -0.14
CA VAL A 156 -7.12 -7.78 0.33
C VAL A 156 -7.83 -6.81 1.28
N VAL A 157 -9.09 -6.53 0.99
CA VAL A 157 -9.90 -5.59 1.78
C VAL A 157 -11.20 -6.26 2.22
N ALA A 158 -11.71 -5.92 3.41
CA ALA A 158 -13.07 -6.26 3.81
C ALA A 158 -14.04 -5.21 3.26
N ARG A 159 -15.10 -5.68 2.60
CA ARG A 159 -16.16 -4.80 2.09
C ARG A 159 -17.00 -4.29 3.25
N LYS A 160 -17.20 -2.97 3.31
CA LYS A 160 -18.12 -2.31 4.23
C LYS A 160 -19.15 -1.53 3.41
N PRO A 161 -20.42 -1.98 3.34
CA PRO A 161 -21.44 -1.30 2.55
C PRO A 161 -21.57 0.18 2.93
N GLY A 162 -21.59 1.08 1.93
CA GLY A 162 -21.68 2.51 2.14
C GLY A 162 -20.41 3.20 2.67
N HIS A 163 -19.34 2.46 2.91
CA HIS A 163 -18.08 3.00 3.43
C HIS A 163 -16.88 2.58 2.57
N LEU A 164 -15.73 3.19 2.84
CA LEU A 164 -14.46 2.74 2.26
C LEU A 164 -14.17 1.32 2.75
N PRO A 165 -13.77 0.39 1.84
CA PRO A 165 -13.32 -0.94 2.26
C PRO A 165 -12.15 -0.86 3.24
N VAL A 166 -12.13 -1.78 4.19
CA VAL A 166 -11.10 -1.85 5.23
C VAL A 166 -9.93 -2.70 4.72
N PRO A 167 -8.70 -2.17 4.62
CA PRO A 167 -7.55 -2.96 4.23
C PRO A 167 -7.20 -4.00 5.31
N LEU A 168 -6.95 -5.24 4.87
CA LEU A 168 -6.57 -6.35 5.75
C LEU A 168 -5.15 -6.83 5.46
N SER A 169 -4.74 -6.78 4.20
CA SER A 169 -3.39 -7.11 3.78
C SER A 169 -2.98 -6.33 2.54
N LEU A 170 -1.71 -5.96 2.49
CA LEU A 170 -1.10 -5.24 1.39
C LEU A 170 0.24 -5.92 1.04
N LEU A 171 0.46 -6.24 -0.23
CA LEU A 171 1.68 -6.89 -0.73
C LEU A 171 2.19 -6.16 -1.96
N ALA A 172 3.48 -5.83 -2.00
CA ALA A 172 4.15 -5.31 -3.18
C ALA A 172 4.85 -6.43 -3.95
N SER A 173 4.69 -6.46 -5.27
CA SER A 173 5.37 -7.43 -6.15
C SER A 173 5.88 -6.78 -7.43
N GLY A 174 6.73 -7.46 -8.19
CA GLY A 174 7.13 -7.04 -9.52
C GLY A 174 5.93 -6.82 -10.45
N ALA A 175 6.02 -5.84 -11.35
CA ALA A 175 4.90 -5.49 -12.22
C ALA A 175 4.51 -6.61 -13.20
N ALA A 176 5.44 -7.47 -13.60
CA ALA A 176 5.18 -8.60 -14.51
C ALA A 176 4.60 -9.81 -13.79
N GLN A 177 4.67 -9.88 -12.46
CA GLN A 177 4.09 -10.98 -11.70
C GLN A 177 2.58 -11.03 -11.91
N HIS A 178 2.05 -12.23 -12.16
CA HIS A 178 0.61 -12.44 -12.23
C HIS A 178 -0.06 -12.23 -10.88
N ASP A 179 -1.31 -11.76 -10.90
CA ASP A 179 -2.03 -11.39 -9.68
C ASP A 179 -2.37 -12.60 -8.80
N LEU A 180 -2.63 -13.77 -9.39
CA LEU A 180 -2.99 -14.99 -8.67
C LEU A 180 -1.88 -15.50 -7.71
N PRO A 181 -0.59 -15.63 -8.10
CA PRO A 181 0.47 -16.00 -7.17
C PRO A 181 0.62 -15.03 -5.99
N ALA A 182 0.48 -13.74 -6.24
CA ALA A 182 0.52 -12.72 -5.17
C ALA A 182 -0.65 -12.88 -4.19
N ALA A 183 -1.86 -13.16 -4.71
CA ALA A 183 -3.02 -13.42 -3.85
C ALA A 183 -2.85 -14.71 -3.03
N LYS A 184 -2.30 -15.78 -3.61
CA LYS A 184 -1.97 -17.02 -2.88
C LYS A 184 -0.98 -16.71 -1.74
N GLN A 185 0.07 -15.95 -2.01
CA GLN A 185 1.04 -15.54 -1.00
C GLN A 185 0.40 -14.73 0.15
N ILE A 186 -0.51 -13.81 -0.16
CA ILE A 186 -1.26 -13.07 0.86
C ILE A 186 -2.09 -14.02 1.73
N MET A 187 -2.77 -15.00 1.12
CA MET A 187 -3.63 -15.94 1.85
C MET A 187 -2.84 -16.97 2.68
N GLU A 188 -1.65 -17.36 2.23
CA GLU A 188 -0.73 -18.22 2.96
C GLU A 188 -0.01 -17.48 4.09
N GLY A 189 0.12 -16.16 3.98
CA GLY A 189 0.55 -15.29 5.08
C GLY A 189 -0.48 -15.30 6.21
N HIS A 190 -0.08 -14.89 7.41
CA HIS A 190 -0.88 -14.94 8.64
C HIS A 190 -2.11 -13.99 8.65
N ILE A 191 -2.86 -13.96 7.55
CA ILE A 191 -4.14 -13.25 7.49
C ILE A 191 -5.20 -14.09 8.21
N SER A 192 -5.72 -13.60 9.31
CA SER A 192 -6.85 -14.21 10.00
C SER A 192 -8.15 -13.75 9.36
N LEU A 193 -8.60 -14.46 8.31
CA LEU A 193 -9.89 -14.22 7.68
C LEU A 193 -10.96 -15.10 8.33
N ARG A 194 -12.16 -14.55 8.46
CA ARG A 194 -13.35 -15.32 8.87
C ARG A 194 -14.00 -15.99 7.67
N PRO A 195 -14.86 -17.00 7.91
CA PRO A 195 -15.71 -17.57 6.86
C PRO A 195 -16.46 -16.49 6.09
N GLY A 196 -16.49 -16.59 4.75
CA GLY A 196 -17.11 -15.58 3.93
C GLY A 196 -16.93 -15.79 2.44
N ARG A 197 -17.00 -14.70 1.69
CA ARG A 197 -16.83 -14.69 0.23
C ARG A 197 -15.67 -13.81 -0.17
N LEU A 198 -14.86 -14.30 -1.12
CA LEU A 198 -13.76 -13.54 -1.71
C LEU A 198 -14.10 -13.21 -3.16
N TYR A 199 -14.29 -11.93 -3.46
CA TYR A 199 -14.56 -11.43 -4.80
C TYR A 199 -13.26 -11.03 -5.49
N ALA A 200 -13.06 -11.53 -6.72
CA ALA A 200 -11.84 -11.30 -7.48
C ALA A 200 -12.13 -11.13 -8.98
N ASP A 201 -11.16 -10.64 -9.75
CA ASP A 201 -11.25 -10.56 -11.21
C ASP A 201 -11.02 -11.94 -11.86
N LYS A 202 -11.21 -12.00 -13.17
CA LYS A 202 -10.97 -13.19 -14.02
C LYS A 202 -9.52 -13.69 -13.97
N ALA A 203 -8.56 -12.81 -13.66
CA ALA A 203 -7.16 -13.16 -13.48
C ALA A 203 -6.91 -14.15 -12.31
N TYR A 204 -7.87 -14.24 -11.38
CA TYR A 204 -7.80 -15.10 -10.20
C TYR A 204 -8.55 -16.45 -10.37
N ILE A 205 -9.00 -16.79 -11.57
CA ILE A 205 -9.69 -18.06 -11.83
C ILE A 205 -8.68 -19.21 -11.76
N ASP A 206 -8.83 -20.05 -10.72
CA ASP A 206 -8.03 -21.25 -10.49
C ASP A 206 -8.87 -22.22 -9.63
N ALA A 207 -9.09 -23.43 -10.14
CA ALA A 207 -9.97 -24.42 -9.50
C ALA A 207 -9.36 -24.96 -8.19
N ASP A 208 -8.05 -25.23 -8.21
CA ASP A 208 -7.33 -25.77 -7.05
C ASP A 208 -7.26 -24.74 -5.93
N TRP A 209 -7.02 -23.47 -6.27
CA TRP A 209 -7.02 -22.39 -5.30
C TRP A 209 -8.41 -22.15 -4.69
N LYS A 210 -9.46 -22.24 -5.52
CA LYS A 210 -10.85 -22.13 -5.05
C LYS A 210 -11.17 -23.21 -4.01
N GLU A 211 -10.76 -24.45 -4.26
CA GLU A 211 -10.94 -25.55 -3.32
C GLU A 211 -10.09 -25.37 -2.05
N SER A 212 -8.84 -24.96 -2.20
CA SER A 212 -7.95 -24.63 -1.07
C SER A 212 -8.53 -23.54 -0.18
N LEU A 213 -9.03 -22.43 -0.74
CA LEU A 213 -9.66 -21.36 0.02
C LEU A 213 -10.87 -21.85 0.80
N LYS A 214 -11.71 -22.69 0.18
CA LYS A 214 -12.89 -23.27 0.85
C LYS A 214 -12.48 -24.19 1.99
N LYS A 215 -11.46 -25.03 1.79
CA LYS A 215 -11.02 -26.02 2.78
C LYS A 215 -10.25 -25.38 3.94
N ASN A 216 -9.34 -24.46 3.65
CA ASN A 216 -8.38 -23.95 4.63
C ASN A 216 -8.84 -22.66 5.32
N HIS A 217 -9.69 -21.88 4.65
CA HIS A 217 -10.12 -20.56 5.13
C HIS A 217 -11.64 -20.41 5.23
N ALA A 218 -12.41 -21.44 4.86
CA ALA A 218 -13.88 -21.38 4.76
C ALA A 218 -14.35 -20.18 3.89
N LEU A 219 -13.62 -19.88 2.82
CA LEU A 219 -13.89 -18.78 1.88
C LEU A 219 -14.42 -19.33 0.54
N GLU A 220 -15.49 -18.74 0.04
CA GLU A 220 -16.00 -18.99 -1.29
C GLU A 220 -15.40 -17.98 -2.28
N LEU A 221 -14.56 -18.44 -3.23
CA LEU A 221 -14.04 -17.60 -4.31
C LEU A 221 -15.10 -17.36 -5.37
N LEU A 222 -15.42 -16.10 -5.62
CA LEU A 222 -16.35 -15.63 -6.63
C LEU A 222 -15.63 -14.77 -7.68
N THR A 223 -15.59 -15.27 -8.93
CA THR A 223 -14.98 -14.57 -10.08
C THR A 223 -15.97 -14.49 -11.23
N PRO A 224 -15.94 -13.44 -12.06
CA PRO A 224 -16.74 -13.40 -13.28
C PRO A 224 -16.40 -14.57 -14.20
N ARG A 225 -17.37 -15.08 -14.92
CA ARG A 225 -17.16 -16.17 -15.88
C ARG A 225 -16.21 -15.74 -17.01
N LYS A 226 -15.33 -16.65 -17.41
CA LYS A 226 -14.47 -16.44 -18.59
C LYS A 226 -15.32 -16.74 -19.84
N LYS A 227 -15.56 -15.75 -20.70
CA LYS A 227 -16.24 -15.96 -21.98
C LYS A 227 -15.40 -16.88 -22.84
N ARG A 228 -16.00 -17.96 -23.37
CA ARG A 228 -15.40 -18.79 -24.41
C ARG A 228 -15.64 -18.15 -25.77
N LYS A 229 -14.80 -18.45 -26.75
CA LYS A 229 -14.84 -17.85 -28.08
C LYS A 229 -16.17 -18.17 -28.83
N ASP A 230 -16.82 -19.27 -28.45
CA ASP A 230 -18.05 -19.78 -29.03
C ASP A 230 -19.30 -19.49 -28.17
N ASP A 231 -19.18 -18.77 -27.08
CA ASP A 231 -20.33 -18.40 -26.28
C ASP A 231 -21.18 -17.40 -27.09
N VAL A 232 -22.33 -17.83 -27.55
CA VAL A 232 -23.37 -16.97 -28.11
C VAL A 232 -23.62 -15.86 -27.09
N LEU A 233 -23.66 -14.62 -27.55
CA LEU A 233 -23.93 -13.44 -26.75
C LEU A 233 -25.26 -13.63 -25.96
N ILE A 234 -25.18 -14.31 -24.83
CA ILE A 234 -26.25 -14.27 -23.84
C ILE A 234 -26.16 -12.88 -23.25
N SER A 235 -27.04 -12.00 -23.72
CA SER A 235 -27.23 -10.67 -23.18
C SER A 235 -27.48 -10.80 -21.67
N GLY A 236 -26.48 -10.35 -20.84
CA GLY A 236 -26.62 -10.25 -19.41
C GLY A 236 -26.27 -11.51 -18.61
N ASP A 237 -24.97 -11.86 -18.54
CA ASP A 237 -24.51 -12.74 -17.45
C ASP A 237 -24.67 -11.99 -16.11
N THR A 238 -25.86 -12.15 -15.51
CA THR A 238 -26.25 -11.51 -14.23
C THR A 238 -25.27 -11.86 -13.10
N PHE A 239 -24.71 -13.07 -13.10
CA PHE A 239 -23.72 -13.50 -12.12
C PHE A 239 -22.40 -12.72 -12.26
N SER A 240 -21.85 -12.60 -13.47
CA SER A 240 -20.62 -11.83 -13.70
C SER A 240 -20.83 -10.34 -13.40
N THR A 241 -22.00 -9.81 -13.69
CA THR A 241 -22.37 -8.42 -13.35
C THR A 241 -22.45 -8.23 -11.84
N PHE A 242 -23.07 -9.17 -11.13
CA PHE A 242 -23.14 -9.18 -9.66
C PHE A 242 -21.72 -9.20 -9.05
N VAL A 243 -20.87 -10.17 -9.43
CA VAL A 243 -19.50 -10.26 -8.91
C VAL A 243 -18.72 -8.97 -9.19
N SER A 244 -18.85 -8.40 -10.38
CA SER A 244 -18.15 -7.15 -10.75
C SER A 244 -18.62 -5.97 -9.89
N SER A 245 -19.91 -5.86 -9.59
CA SER A 245 -20.45 -4.78 -8.72
C SER A 245 -19.97 -4.92 -7.28
N PHE A 246 -19.84 -6.14 -6.77
CA PHE A 246 -19.31 -6.39 -5.43
C PHE A 246 -17.82 -6.14 -5.32
N ARG A 247 -17.06 -6.29 -6.42
CA ARG A 247 -15.63 -6.00 -6.50
C ARG A 247 -15.31 -4.50 -6.62
N GLN A 248 -16.19 -3.72 -7.24
CA GLN A 248 -15.96 -2.30 -7.54
C GLN A 248 -15.45 -1.45 -6.34
N PRO A 249 -15.89 -1.67 -5.09
CA PRO A 249 -15.41 -0.87 -3.95
C PRO A 249 -13.89 -0.87 -3.75
N ILE A 250 -13.15 -1.90 -4.21
CA ILE A 250 -11.67 -1.89 -4.10
C ILE A 250 -11.04 -0.80 -4.98
N GLU A 251 -11.68 -0.44 -6.10
CA GLU A 251 -11.23 0.66 -6.94
C GLU A 251 -11.38 2.01 -6.20
N CYS A 252 -12.43 2.14 -5.38
CA CYS A 252 -12.60 3.30 -4.49
C CYS A 252 -11.48 3.36 -3.44
N PHE A 253 -11.09 2.20 -2.87
CA PHE A 253 -9.97 2.13 -1.95
C PHE A 253 -8.65 2.55 -2.61
N PHE A 254 -8.31 2.02 -3.78
CA PHE A 254 -7.10 2.42 -4.51
C PHE A 254 -7.11 3.89 -4.93
N ASN A 255 -8.26 4.41 -5.33
CA ASN A 255 -8.42 5.83 -5.65
C ASN A 255 -8.24 6.72 -4.42
N TRP A 256 -8.83 6.34 -3.28
CA TRP A 256 -8.66 7.05 -2.01
C TRP A 256 -7.17 7.04 -1.59
N LEU A 257 -6.54 5.86 -1.60
CA LEU A 257 -5.13 5.70 -1.27
C LEU A 257 -4.25 6.58 -2.17
N ASN A 258 -4.50 6.57 -3.48
CA ASN A 258 -3.73 7.38 -4.42
C ASN A 258 -4.00 8.88 -4.26
N ARG A 259 -5.24 9.30 -4.02
CA ARG A 259 -5.58 10.72 -3.78
C ARG A 259 -4.92 11.25 -2.51
N LEU A 260 -4.85 10.44 -1.47
CA LEU A 260 -4.24 10.83 -0.19
C LEU A 260 -2.72 10.87 -0.28
N THR A 261 -2.12 9.91 -0.94
CA THR A 261 -0.67 9.67 -0.85
C THR A 261 0.08 9.80 -2.18
N ASN A 262 -0.62 9.85 -3.32
CA ASN A 262 -0.02 9.78 -4.67
C ASN A 262 0.87 8.53 -4.88
N ILE A 263 0.50 7.38 -4.28
CA ILE A 263 1.32 6.17 -4.24
C ILE A 263 1.61 5.61 -5.64
N GLN A 264 0.66 5.73 -6.57
CA GLN A 264 0.82 5.19 -7.93
C GLN A 264 1.89 5.91 -8.77
N SER A 265 2.35 7.10 -8.35
CA SER A 265 3.32 7.91 -9.09
C SER A 265 4.68 7.92 -8.41
N ALA A 266 5.56 7.00 -8.82
CA ALA A 266 6.90 6.81 -8.24
C ALA A 266 8.04 7.33 -9.15
N SER A 267 7.76 8.28 -10.05
CA SER A 267 8.72 8.77 -11.07
C SER A 267 9.97 9.45 -10.48
N MET A 268 9.91 9.91 -9.22
CA MET A 268 11.02 10.57 -8.54
C MET A 268 11.94 9.60 -7.77
N VAL A 269 11.57 8.32 -7.69
CA VAL A 269 12.39 7.28 -7.06
C VAL A 269 13.68 7.03 -7.86
N ARG A 270 14.79 6.80 -7.13
CA ARG A 270 16.13 6.61 -7.74
C ARG A 270 16.89 5.38 -7.22
N SER A 271 16.32 4.66 -6.24
CA SER A 271 16.93 3.46 -5.65
C SER A 271 15.87 2.50 -5.12
N LEU A 272 16.25 1.27 -4.80
CA LEU A 272 15.36 0.29 -4.16
C LEU A 272 14.88 0.81 -2.79
N SER A 273 15.78 1.32 -1.94
CA SER A 273 15.39 1.89 -0.64
C SER A 273 14.43 3.07 -0.77
N GLY A 274 14.64 3.93 -1.79
CA GLY A 274 13.71 5.01 -2.11
C GLY A 274 12.34 4.50 -2.59
N LEU A 275 12.29 3.37 -3.30
CA LEU A 275 11.04 2.73 -3.70
C LEU A 275 10.31 2.14 -2.50
N LEU A 276 11.01 1.43 -1.63
CA LEU A 276 10.43 0.85 -0.41
C LEU A 276 9.89 1.95 0.52
N LEU A 277 10.64 3.04 0.69
CA LEU A 277 10.14 4.23 1.40
C LEU A 277 8.89 4.81 0.72
N HIS A 278 8.90 4.94 -0.61
CA HIS A 278 7.75 5.46 -1.35
C HIS A 278 6.50 4.60 -1.11
N VAL A 279 6.63 3.28 -1.11
CA VAL A 279 5.51 2.36 -0.91
C VAL A 279 5.07 2.35 0.56
N PHE A 280 5.96 1.94 1.46
CA PHE A 280 5.60 1.68 2.86
C PHE A 280 5.35 2.97 3.63
N GLY A 281 6.11 4.04 3.36
CA GLY A 281 5.86 5.33 3.98
C GLY A 281 4.52 5.94 3.57
N ARG A 282 4.07 5.72 2.33
CA ARG A 282 2.75 6.18 1.87
C ARG A 282 1.61 5.30 2.38
N ILE A 283 1.83 4.00 2.50
CA ILE A 283 0.88 3.10 3.16
C ILE A 283 0.74 3.50 4.64
N ALA A 284 1.85 3.68 5.35
CA ALA A 284 1.81 4.13 6.75
C ALA A 284 1.07 5.46 6.90
N ALA A 285 1.30 6.45 6.02
CA ALA A 285 0.58 7.71 6.05
C ALA A 285 -0.93 7.54 5.82
N ALA A 286 -1.34 6.63 4.92
CA ALA A 286 -2.75 6.33 4.69
C ALA A 286 -3.40 5.62 5.90
N LEU A 287 -2.69 4.68 6.52
CA LEU A 287 -3.17 3.99 7.73
C LEU A 287 -3.26 4.93 8.92
N ALA A 288 -2.29 5.85 9.07
CA ALA A 288 -2.37 6.92 10.07
C ALA A 288 -3.62 7.78 9.89
N ALA A 289 -3.99 8.11 8.64
CA ALA A 289 -5.21 8.86 8.36
C ALA A 289 -6.49 8.08 8.72
N LEU A 290 -6.49 6.76 8.60
CA LEU A 290 -7.62 5.92 9.02
C LEU A 290 -7.74 5.80 10.55
N LEU A 291 -6.61 5.73 11.26
CA LEU A 291 -6.57 5.45 12.70
C LEU A 291 -6.66 6.71 13.55
N PHE A 292 -5.97 7.76 13.15
CA PHE A 292 -5.74 8.94 13.98
C PHE A 292 -6.39 10.20 13.43
N ASN A 293 -6.95 10.15 12.22
CA ASN A 293 -7.55 11.28 11.52
C ASN A 293 -6.65 12.55 11.58
N PRO A 294 -5.37 12.41 11.21
CA PRO A 294 -4.41 13.50 11.29
C PRO A 294 -4.65 14.60 10.26
#